data_900d6d5f2db6adec4f7091930ab4d243
#
_entry.id   900d6d5f2db6adec4f7091930ab4d243
#
_cell.length_a   1.000
_cell.length_b   1.000
_cell.length_c   1.000
_cell.angle_alpha   90.00
_cell.angle_beta   90.00
_cell.angle_gamma   90.00
#
_symmetry.space_group_name_H-M   'P 1'
#
loop_
_entity.id
_entity.type
_entity.pdbx_description
1 polymer ?
#
loop_
_entity_poly.entity_id
_entity_poly.type
_entity_poly.pdbx_seq_one_letter_code
_entity_poly.pdbx_strand_id
1 'polypeptide(L)'
;MERPTGVQISRFLKSRGVQYIFGIPGVHNQELYRGIDEAGLTHILARHEQGAGFMADGYARASGKPGIVYVITGPGLCNVLTALGQSYSDSIPILAISSCLDETAYRRGQLHQMLDQESAGRSVCEWSETAQDYKAAYGLLERAFTEFCDKRPRPKHIQVPIQVLEEQAPDFEVFQQSKAFISNNENEISKVAKLIKCSKKPLFIVGGGAKDTDVFKLIKKTGAASFTSFTGRGLIPSTYPLFMGSSLARPDTVNVLSQSDLIVVLGSELAEVDIWRYNLGHECTLVRVDTDPEVLSDHHKADIKINMKVEDFVNASMEHFDGQDNKGKWDPKFVSKKRKEWILQATQEFPGVSKIIRAVEEILPQDTIIFSDMTQFAYLAKEIWDMKKPNHWHHPYGFGTLGYALPAAIGGCVARPEMPTIAIAGDYGFQYTMQELGTAVELQLSLPILIWDNQKLKAIEDSMIAAQIAPNSVQALNPDFCKLAESYGAKSK
;
A
#
# COMPACT_ATOMS: atom_id res chain seq x y z
N MET A 1 -0.85 -9.32 -36.03
CA MET A 1 -1.23 -8.20 -36.94
C MET A 1 -0.46 -6.98 -36.51
N GLU A 2 0.22 -6.30 -37.43
CA GLU A 2 0.96 -5.09 -37.12
C GLU A 2 0.00 -3.97 -36.71
N ARG A 3 0.35 -3.24 -35.66
CA ARG A 3 -0.37 -2.10 -35.10
C ARG A 3 0.63 -1.13 -34.47
N PRO A 4 0.28 0.15 -34.26
CA PRO A 4 1.14 1.05 -33.50
C PRO A 4 1.56 0.46 -32.16
N THR A 5 2.81 0.70 -31.75
CA THR A 5 3.36 0.17 -30.49
C THR A 5 2.49 0.54 -29.28
N GLY A 6 1.92 1.76 -29.24
CA GLY A 6 0.99 2.15 -28.19
C GLY A 6 -0.26 1.26 -28.11
N VAL A 7 -0.79 0.84 -29.25
CA VAL A 7 -1.89 -0.14 -29.32
C VAL A 7 -1.45 -1.51 -28.82
N GLN A 8 -0.27 -1.96 -29.25
CA GLN A 8 0.26 -3.25 -28.81
C GLN A 8 0.55 -3.30 -27.31
N ILE A 9 1.02 -2.19 -26.72
CA ILE A 9 1.18 -2.05 -25.25
C ILE A 9 -0.16 -2.31 -24.54
N SER A 10 -1.25 -1.67 -24.99
CA SER A 10 -2.59 -1.86 -24.40
C SER A 10 -3.08 -3.31 -24.59
N ARG A 11 -2.82 -3.94 -25.72
CA ARG A 11 -3.14 -5.36 -25.96
C ARG A 11 -2.32 -6.29 -25.06
N PHE A 12 -1.04 -5.98 -24.86
CA PHE A 12 -0.20 -6.72 -23.91
C PHE A 12 -0.79 -6.66 -22.49
N LEU A 13 -1.13 -5.47 -22.01
CA LEU A 13 -1.74 -5.29 -20.68
C LEU A 13 -3.02 -6.11 -20.55
N LYS A 14 -3.87 -6.11 -21.58
CA LYS A 14 -5.09 -6.94 -21.61
C LYS A 14 -4.77 -8.42 -21.50
N SER A 15 -3.75 -8.91 -22.21
CA SER A 15 -3.32 -10.31 -22.16
C SER A 15 -2.83 -10.74 -20.76
N ARG A 16 -2.37 -9.77 -19.95
CA ARG A 16 -1.95 -9.97 -18.55
C ARG A 16 -3.10 -9.80 -17.54
N GLY A 17 -4.35 -9.71 -18.02
CA GLY A 17 -5.54 -9.62 -17.18
C GLY A 17 -5.85 -8.24 -16.64
N VAL A 18 -5.19 -7.19 -17.15
CA VAL A 18 -5.55 -5.79 -16.87
C VAL A 18 -6.94 -5.52 -17.43
N GLN A 19 -7.74 -4.80 -16.66
CA GLN A 19 -9.10 -4.41 -17.03
C GLN A 19 -9.27 -2.90 -17.12
N TYR A 20 -8.56 -2.16 -16.28
CA TYR A 20 -8.72 -0.72 -16.12
C TYR A 20 -7.41 0.03 -16.33
N ILE A 21 -7.51 1.18 -16.97
CA ILE A 21 -6.43 2.15 -17.13
C ILE A 21 -6.90 3.46 -16.47
N PHE A 22 -6.10 3.98 -15.55
CA PHE A 22 -6.35 5.27 -14.92
C PHE A 22 -5.48 6.34 -15.59
N GLY A 23 -6.00 7.52 -15.85
CA GLY A 23 -5.17 8.55 -16.45
C GLY A 23 -5.92 9.69 -17.11
N ILE A 24 -5.18 10.52 -17.83
CA ILE A 24 -5.67 11.67 -18.58
C ILE A 24 -5.06 11.63 -19.99
N PRO A 25 -5.86 11.70 -21.06
CA PRO A 25 -5.35 11.74 -22.43
C PRO A 25 -4.64 13.06 -22.74
N GLY A 26 -3.65 12.99 -23.61
CA GLY A 26 -2.96 14.16 -24.14
C GLY A 26 -2.39 13.91 -25.54
N VAL A 27 -1.90 14.96 -26.19
CA VAL A 27 -1.45 14.88 -27.58
C VAL A 27 -0.26 13.94 -27.80
N HIS A 28 0.56 13.69 -26.79
CA HIS A 28 1.75 12.86 -26.91
C HIS A 28 1.53 11.37 -26.61
N ASN A 29 0.36 10.98 -26.07
CA ASN A 29 0.08 9.58 -25.72
C ASN A 29 -1.18 9.01 -26.42
N GLN A 30 -1.59 9.62 -27.54
CA GLN A 30 -2.82 9.24 -28.26
C GLN A 30 -2.84 7.76 -28.69
N GLU A 31 -1.70 7.19 -29.07
CA GLU A 31 -1.62 5.80 -29.50
C GLU A 31 -1.84 4.80 -28.34
N LEU A 32 -1.46 5.16 -27.12
CA LEU A 32 -1.85 4.40 -25.93
C LEU A 32 -3.37 4.39 -25.77
N TYR A 33 -4.01 5.54 -25.94
CA TYR A 33 -5.47 5.69 -25.82
C TYR A 33 -6.24 5.01 -26.96
N ARG A 34 -5.73 5.05 -28.19
CA ARG A 34 -6.26 4.24 -29.28
C ARG A 34 -6.28 2.75 -28.92
N GLY A 35 -5.26 2.27 -28.24
CA GLY A 35 -5.13 0.89 -27.80
C GLY A 35 -6.14 0.47 -26.72
N ILE A 36 -6.65 1.40 -25.92
CA ILE A 36 -7.60 1.08 -24.83
C ILE A 36 -8.86 0.43 -25.42
N ASP A 37 -9.52 1.10 -26.37
CA ASP A 37 -10.73 0.60 -27.00
C ASP A 37 -10.49 -0.68 -27.82
N GLU A 38 -9.41 -0.69 -28.62
CA GLU A 38 -9.06 -1.85 -29.44
C GLU A 38 -8.74 -3.10 -28.63
N ALA A 39 -8.15 -2.95 -27.45
CA ALA A 39 -7.86 -4.06 -26.53
C ALA A 39 -9.06 -4.45 -25.66
N GLY A 40 -10.13 -3.67 -25.64
CA GLY A 40 -11.28 -3.86 -24.75
C GLY A 40 -10.92 -3.62 -23.28
N LEU A 41 -10.10 -2.60 -23.01
CA LEU A 41 -9.82 -2.07 -21.68
C LEU A 41 -10.85 -0.98 -21.32
N THR A 42 -11.01 -0.73 -20.05
CA THR A 42 -11.87 0.37 -19.57
C THR A 42 -10.98 1.50 -19.05
N HIS A 43 -11.21 2.70 -19.58
CA HIS A 43 -10.53 3.90 -19.10
C HIS A 43 -11.30 4.57 -17.97
N ILE A 44 -10.60 4.96 -16.90
CA ILE A 44 -11.11 5.78 -15.81
C ILE A 44 -10.45 7.15 -15.91
N LEU A 45 -11.26 8.15 -16.32
CA LEU A 45 -10.78 9.51 -16.49
C LEU A 45 -10.67 10.21 -15.14
N ALA A 46 -9.44 10.46 -14.69
CA ALA A 46 -9.16 11.29 -13.53
C ALA A 46 -9.28 12.80 -13.86
N ARG A 47 -9.28 13.63 -12.84
CA ARG A 47 -9.25 15.10 -12.96
C ARG A 47 -7.84 15.65 -12.73
N HIS A 48 -6.95 14.82 -12.19
CA HIS A 48 -5.54 15.10 -11.97
C HIS A 48 -4.74 13.79 -11.97
N GLU A 49 -3.50 13.76 -12.47
CA GLU A 49 -2.73 12.52 -12.56
C GLU A 49 -2.34 11.97 -11.18
N GLN A 50 -2.19 12.81 -10.16
CA GLN A 50 -2.07 12.35 -8.77
C GLN A 50 -3.30 11.53 -8.36
N GLY A 51 -4.50 12.00 -8.70
CA GLY A 51 -5.74 11.26 -8.51
C GLY A 51 -5.75 9.93 -9.26
N ALA A 52 -5.31 9.93 -10.53
CA ALA A 52 -5.17 8.70 -11.31
C ALA A 52 -4.23 7.69 -10.65
N GLY A 53 -3.08 8.15 -10.15
CA GLY A 53 -2.11 7.31 -9.44
C GLY A 53 -2.68 6.73 -8.14
N PHE A 54 -3.40 7.53 -7.34
CA PHE A 54 -4.06 7.04 -6.14
C PHE A 54 -5.25 6.10 -6.43
N MET A 55 -5.99 6.32 -7.52
CA MET A 55 -7.01 5.37 -7.99
C MET A 55 -6.37 4.02 -8.34
N ALA A 56 -5.24 4.04 -9.07
CA ALA A 56 -4.49 2.83 -9.39
C ALA A 56 -3.96 2.12 -8.14
N ASP A 57 -3.47 2.87 -7.13
CA ASP A 57 -3.05 2.34 -5.83
C ASP A 57 -4.23 1.67 -5.09
N GLY A 58 -5.35 2.37 -4.97
CA GLY A 58 -6.56 1.83 -4.33
C GLY A 58 -7.10 0.58 -5.04
N TYR A 59 -7.08 0.59 -6.39
CA TYR A 59 -7.42 -0.58 -7.20
C TYR A 59 -6.49 -1.76 -6.89
N ALA A 60 -5.18 -1.52 -6.86
CA ALA A 60 -4.21 -2.58 -6.60
C ALA A 60 -4.36 -3.17 -5.20
N ARG A 61 -4.60 -2.33 -4.19
CA ARG A 61 -4.84 -2.80 -2.81
C ARG A 61 -6.11 -3.64 -2.70
N ALA A 62 -7.20 -3.20 -3.32
CA ALA A 62 -8.49 -3.88 -3.21
C ALA A 62 -8.58 -5.15 -4.08
N SER A 63 -7.98 -5.15 -5.28
CA SER A 63 -8.05 -6.27 -6.22
C SER A 63 -6.92 -7.29 -6.06
N GLY A 64 -5.77 -6.91 -5.50
CA GLY A 64 -4.54 -7.69 -5.52
C GLY A 64 -3.84 -7.74 -6.88
N LYS A 65 -4.30 -6.96 -7.87
CA LYS A 65 -3.73 -6.88 -9.22
C LYS A 65 -2.96 -5.56 -9.40
N PRO A 66 -1.96 -5.49 -10.30
CA PRO A 66 -1.29 -4.23 -10.58
C PRO A 66 -2.25 -3.13 -11.06
N GLY A 67 -2.07 -1.92 -10.54
CA GLY A 67 -2.73 -0.72 -11.05
C GLY A 67 -1.94 -0.14 -12.21
N ILE A 68 -2.63 0.30 -13.27
CA ILE A 68 -1.99 0.83 -14.48
C ILE A 68 -2.39 2.28 -14.69
N VAL A 69 -1.38 3.15 -14.88
CA VAL A 69 -1.58 4.59 -15.10
C VAL A 69 -0.99 5.01 -16.43
N TYR A 70 -1.79 5.67 -17.27
CA TYR A 70 -1.31 6.33 -18.49
C TYR A 70 -1.21 7.84 -18.27
N VAL A 71 -0.03 8.40 -18.44
CA VAL A 71 0.23 9.82 -18.26
C VAL A 71 0.97 10.42 -19.48
N ILE A 72 0.75 11.69 -19.70
CA ILE A 72 1.45 12.43 -20.76
C ILE A 72 2.88 12.76 -20.35
N THR A 73 3.73 13.03 -21.35
CA THR A 73 5.06 13.60 -21.24
C THR A 73 5.08 14.81 -20.30
N GLY A 74 6.10 14.94 -19.47
CA GLY A 74 6.36 16.12 -18.65
C GLY A 74 5.37 16.30 -17.50
N PRO A 75 4.41 17.22 -17.59
CA PRO A 75 3.50 17.54 -16.48
C PRO A 75 2.72 16.33 -15.98
N GLY A 76 2.30 15.42 -16.86
CA GLY A 76 1.58 14.21 -16.44
C GLY A 76 2.42 13.30 -15.55
N LEU A 77 3.68 13.08 -15.90
CA LEU A 77 4.58 12.34 -15.02
C LEU A 77 4.84 13.11 -13.73
N CYS A 78 5.15 14.41 -13.77
CA CYS A 78 5.39 15.20 -12.56
C CYS A 78 4.21 15.10 -11.58
N ASN A 79 2.98 15.19 -12.09
CA ASN A 79 1.77 15.14 -11.27
C ASN A 79 1.54 13.77 -10.60
N VAL A 80 1.92 12.66 -11.24
CA VAL A 80 1.71 11.32 -10.67
C VAL A 80 2.79 10.89 -9.69
N LEU A 81 3.95 11.57 -9.64
CA LEU A 81 5.10 11.17 -8.81
C LEU A 81 4.75 11.00 -7.33
N THR A 82 3.91 11.87 -6.77
CA THR A 82 3.46 11.73 -5.37
C THR A 82 2.76 10.39 -5.12
N ALA A 83 1.88 9.98 -6.03
CA ALA A 83 1.18 8.71 -5.89
C ALA A 83 2.12 7.51 -6.07
N LEU A 84 3.10 7.61 -6.99
CA LEU A 84 4.12 6.56 -7.16
C LEU A 84 5.01 6.45 -5.92
N GLY A 85 5.43 7.57 -5.32
CA GLY A 85 6.20 7.57 -4.08
C GLY A 85 5.43 6.94 -2.91
N GLN A 86 4.13 7.20 -2.81
CA GLN A 86 3.26 6.54 -1.84
C GLN A 86 3.21 5.04 -2.07
N SER A 87 3.00 4.62 -3.32
CA SER A 87 2.96 3.20 -3.68
C SER A 87 4.31 2.50 -3.46
N TYR A 88 5.44 3.22 -3.65
CA TYR A 88 6.77 2.71 -3.35
C TYR A 88 6.93 2.41 -1.86
N SER A 89 6.61 3.39 -1.01
CA SER A 89 6.72 3.24 0.44
C SER A 89 5.85 2.11 0.98
N ASP A 90 4.65 1.91 0.43
CA ASP A 90 3.70 0.90 0.93
C ASP A 90 3.75 -0.43 0.17
N SER A 91 4.70 -0.59 -0.77
CA SER A 91 4.87 -1.85 -1.54
C SER A 91 3.65 -2.22 -2.38
N ILE A 92 3.15 -1.28 -3.17
CA ILE A 92 1.98 -1.45 -4.03
C ILE A 92 2.40 -1.56 -5.50
N PRO A 93 1.93 -2.57 -6.25
CA PRO A 93 2.29 -2.77 -7.64
C PRO A 93 1.57 -1.76 -8.55
N ILE A 94 2.28 -0.73 -8.97
CA ILE A 94 1.81 0.25 -9.95
C ILE A 94 2.73 0.25 -11.16
N LEU A 95 2.14 0.21 -12.35
CA LEU A 95 2.87 0.45 -13.59
C LEU A 95 2.41 1.77 -14.19
N ALA A 96 3.28 2.77 -14.15
CA ALA A 96 3.08 4.02 -14.85
C ALA A 96 3.70 3.93 -16.25
N ILE A 97 2.91 4.24 -17.26
CA ILE A 97 3.38 4.32 -18.64
C ILE A 97 3.18 5.75 -19.13
N SER A 98 4.27 6.41 -19.48
CA SER A 98 4.24 7.77 -20.03
C SER A 98 4.74 7.80 -21.46
N SER A 99 4.28 8.78 -22.23
CA SER A 99 5.04 9.23 -23.40
C SER A 99 6.28 10.02 -22.97
N CYS A 100 7.25 10.17 -23.85
CA CYS A 100 8.35 11.11 -23.71
C CYS A 100 8.72 11.69 -25.08
N LEU A 101 9.50 12.77 -25.08
CA LEU A 101 10.03 13.33 -26.31
C LEU A 101 11.07 12.39 -26.94
N ASP A 102 11.15 12.37 -28.27
CA ASP A 102 12.06 11.50 -29.03
C ASP A 102 13.52 11.90 -28.86
N GLU A 103 13.78 13.21 -28.72
CA GLU A 103 15.11 13.76 -28.46
C GLU A 103 15.10 14.62 -27.22
N THR A 104 15.88 14.25 -26.22
CA THR A 104 16.04 15.01 -24.97
C THR A 104 17.31 15.85 -24.92
N ALA A 105 18.23 15.63 -25.89
CA ALA A 105 19.59 16.17 -25.84
C ALA A 105 19.68 17.71 -25.94
N TYR A 106 18.67 18.39 -26.48
CA TYR A 106 18.69 19.82 -26.70
C TYR A 106 17.53 20.54 -26.06
N ARG A 107 17.81 21.63 -25.34
CA ARG A 107 16.78 22.52 -24.79
C ARG A 107 16.22 23.42 -25.91
N ARG A 108 15.15 22.94 -26.53
CA ARG A 108 14.49 23.63 -27.64
C ARG A 108 13.19 24.33 -27.27
N GLY A 109 12.77 24.22 -25.97
CA GLY A 109 11.46 24.72 -25.54
C GLY A 109 10.30 23.95 -26.18
N GLN A 110 10.49 22.65 -26.40
CA GLN A 110 9.43 21.77 -26.91
C GLN A 110 8.30 21.63 -25.90
N LEU A 111 7.08 21.46 -26.39
CA LEU A 111 5.93 21.20 -25.53
C LEU A 111 6.20 20.02 -24.59
N HIS A 112 5.96 20.20 -23.28
CA HIS A 112 6.15 19.19 -22.22
C HIS A 112 7.60 18.73 -22.01
N GLN A 113 8.59 19.46 -22.51
CA GLN A 113 9.99 19.10 -22.35
C GLN A 113 10.41 19.13 -20.88
N MET A 114 11.00 18.05 -20.39
CA MET A 114 11.70 17.94 -19.11
C MET A 114 13.21 17.91 -19.34
N LEU A 115 13.98 18.18 -18.30
CA LEU A 115 15.44 18.01 -18.33
C LEU A 115 15.83 16.53 -18.42
N ASP A 116 15.19 15.71 -17.55
CA ASP A 116 15.41 14.28 -17.47
C ASP A 116 14.16 13.63 -16.87
N GLN A 117 13.30 13.12 -17.73
CA GLN A 117 12.03 12.52 -17.32
C GLN A 117 12.24 11.13 -16.69
N GLU A 118 13.22 10.36 -17.20
CA GLU A 118 13.53 9.03 -16.67
C GLU A 118 14.04 9.11 -15.24
N SER A 119 14.99 9.99 -14.95
CA SER A 119 15.53 10.19 -13.60
C SER A 119 14.48 10.72 -12.63
N ALA A 120 13.54 11.55 -13.09
CA ALA A 120 12.41 11.98 -12.26
C ALA A 120 11.56 10.80 -11.82
N GLY A 121 11.19 9.89 -12.73
CA GLY A 121 10.48 8.65 -12.41
C GLY A 121 11.28 7.73 -11.48
N ARG A 122 12.58 7.63 -11.70
CA ARG A 122 13.49 6.78 -10.89
C ARG A 122 13.57 7.22 -9.43
N SER A 123 13.27 8.45 -9.11
CA SER A 123 13.30 8.96 -7.74
C SER A 123 12.21 8.36 -6.83
N VAL A 124 11.16 7.79 -7.40
CA VAL A 124 10.00 7.25 -6.67
C VAL A 124 9.53 5.87 -7.16
N CYS A 125 10.23 5.28 -8.12
CA CYS A 125 9.95 3.95 -8.64
C CYS A 125 11.13 3.02 -8.40
N GLU A 126 10.88 1.71 -8.36
CA GLU A 126 11.93 0.68 -8.32
C GLU A 126 12.90 0.85 -9.49
N TRP A 127 12.34 1.12 -10.65
CA TRP A 127 13.06 1.54 -11.83
C TRP A 127 12.16 2.41 -12.72
N SER A 128 12.82 3.22 -13.53
CA SER A 128 12.22 4.04 -14.58
C SER A 128 13.12 3.90 -15.79
N GLU A 129 12.57 3.42 -16.90
CA GLU A 129 13.35 3.10 -18.11
C GLU A 129 12.63 3.55 -19.38
N THR A 130 13.43 3.87 -20.40
CA THR A 130 12.96 4.31 -21.71
C THR A 130 12.91 3.14 -22.67
N ALA A 131 11.75 2.89 -23.25
CA ALA A 131 11.58 1.93 -24.32
C ALA A 131 12.01 2.54 -25.67
N GLN A 132 13.22 2.24 -26.13
CA GLN A 132 13.80 2.81 -27.36
C GLN A 132 13.17 2.27 -28.65
N ASP A 133 12.49 1.13 -28.59
CA ASP A 133 11.76 0.50 -29.67
C ASP A 133 10.64 -0.40 -29.11
N TYR A 134 9.83 -0.98 -29.97
CA TYR A 134 8.75 -1.88 -29.55
C TYR A 134 9.25 -3.13 -28.81
N LYS A 135 10.45 -3.65 -29.13
CA LYS A 135 11.02 -4.84 -28.46
C LYS A 135 11.39 -4.51 -27.01
N ALA A 136 12.02 -3.35 -26.82
CA ALA A 136 12.30 -2.83 -25.49
C ALA A 136 11.01 -2.62 -24.68
N ALA A 137 9.94 -2.08 -25.31
CA ALA A 137 8.65 -1.91 -24.65
C ALA A 137 8.08 -3.25 -24.18
N TYR A 138 8.07 -4.28 -25.02
CA TYR A 138 7.60 -5.61 -24.63
C TYR A 138 8.45 -6.23 -23.53
N GLY A 139 9.78 -6.10 -23.62
CA GLY A 139 10.71 -6.61 -22.61
C GLY A 139 10.51 -5.95 -21.24
N LEU A 140 10.32 -4.63 -21.21
CA LEU A 140 10.07 -3.87 -19.96
C LEU A 140 8.71 -4.19 -19.36
N LEU A 141 7.68 -4.36 -20.18
CA LEU A 141 6.36 -4.81 -19.73
C LEU A 141 6.43 -6.20 -19.10
N GLU A 142 7.08 -7.14 -19.79
CA GLU A 142 7.27 -8.52 -19.29
C GLU A 142 8.02 -8.52 -17.96
N ARG A 143 9.11 -7.75 -17.86
CA ARG A 143 9.89 -7.57 -16.63
C ARG A 143 9.02 -7.01 -15.52
N ALA A 144 8.21 -5.99 -15.79
CA ALA A 144 7.35 -5.38 -14.78
C ALA A 144 6.39 -6.39 -14.15
N PHE A 145 5.67 -7.15 -15.00
CA PHE A 145 4.71 -8.14 -14.51
C PHE A 145 5.38 -9.33 -13.80
N THR A 146 6.52 -9.79 -14.29
CA THR A 146 7.31 -10.83 -13.62
C THR A 146 7.76 -10.38 -12.24
N GLU A 147 8.33 -9.18 -12.13
CA GLU A 147 8.80 -8.65 -10.85
C GLU A 147 7.66 -8.35 -9.86
N PHE A 148 6.45 -8.01 -10.32
CA PHE A 148 5.29 -7.89 -9.43
C PHE A 148 4.88 -9.22 -8.79
N CYS A 149 5.16 -10.34 -9.44
CA CYS A 149 4.86 -11.68 -8.90
C CYS A 149 5.98 -12.24 -8.02
N ASP A 150 7.24 -11.99 -8.39
CA ASP A 150 8.39 -12.71 -7.85
C ASP A 150 9.17 -11.90 -6.81
N LYS A 151 9.04 -10.57 -6.81
CA LYS A 151 9.71 -9.67 -5.88
C LYS A 151 8.70 -8.95 -4.99
N ARG A 152 9.23 -8.19 -4.03
CA ARG A 152 8.44 -7.22 -3.29
C ARG A 152 7.83 -6.23 -4.29
N PRO A 153 6.51 -6.04 -4.32
CA PRO A 153 5.89 -5.14 -5.28
C PRO A 153 6.31 -3.69 -5.01
N ARG A 154 6.74 -3.03 -6.05
CA ARG A 154 7.12 -1.61 -6.06
C ARG A 154 6.63 -0.99 -7.36
N PRO A 155 6.29 0.31 -7.41
CA PRO A 155 5.91 0.97 -8.66
C PRO A 155 7.07 0.95 -9.66
N LYS A 156 6.71 0.87 -10.93
CA LYS A 156 7.62 0.88 -12.06
C LYS A 156 7.15 1.91 -13.09
N HIS A 157 8.09 2.53 -13.77
CA HIS A 157 7.79 3.50 -14.79
C HIS A 157 8.46 3.13 -16.11
N ILE A 158 7.66 3.10 -17.17
CA ILE A 158 8.12 2.96 -18.55
C ILE A 158 7.76 4.23 -19.31
N GLN A 159 8.75 4.92 -19.84
CA GLN A 159 8.49 5.99 -20.78
C GLN A 159 8.77 5.52 -22.22
N VAL A 160 7.91 5.94 -23.14
CA VAL A 160 7.98 5.55 -24.55
C VAL A 160 8.04 6.82 -25.41
N PRO A 161 9.07 6.99 -26.23
CA PRO A 161 9.13 8.11 -27.18
C PRO A 161 7.89 8.15 -28.09
N ILE A 162 7.44 9.37 -28.41
CA ILE A 162 6.23 9.57 -29.23
C ILE A 162 6.35 8.81 -30.54
N GLN A 163 7.50 8.91 -31.21
CA GLN A 163 7.79 8.23 -32.47
C GLN A 163 7.67 6.70 -32.35
N VAL A 164 8.17 6.14 -31.23
CA VAL A 164 8.06 4.71 -30.94
C VAL A 164 6.61 4.29 -30.69
N LEU A 165 5.81 5.14 -30.01
CA LEU A 165 4.37 4.85 -29.81
C LEU A 165 3.61 4.74 -31.15
N GLU A 166 4.00 5.55 -32.16
CA GLU A 166 3.39 5.61 -33.48
C GLU A 166 3.92 4.52 -34.44
N GLU A 167 5.13 4.00 -34.19
CA GLU A 167 5.77 2.98 -35.02
C GLU A 167 4.93 1.69 -35.06
N GLN A 168 4.83 1.08 -36.26
CA GLN A 168 4.16 -0.20 -36.44
C GLN A 168 4.98 -1.33 -35.78
N ALA A 169 4.33 -2.12 -34.97
CA ALA A 169 4.94 -3.23 -34.26
C ALA A 169 4.16 -4.54 -34.50
N PRO A 170 4.84 -5.69 -34.57
CA PRO A 170 4.19 -6.99 -34.63
C PRO A 170 3.48 -7.31 -33.32
N ASP A 171 2.62 -8.34 -33.32
CA ASP A 171 2.09 -8.90 -32.07
C ASP A 171 3.25 -9.37 -31.17
N PHE A 172 3.06 -9.23 -29.87
CA PHE A 172 4.02 -9.71 -28.88
C PHE A 172 3.89 -11.23 -28.69
N GLU A 173 5.01 -11.89 -28.34
CA GLU A 173 4.98 -13.28 -27.91
C GLU A 173 4.51 -13.36 -26.46
N VAL A 174 3.56 -14.26 -26.19
CA VAL A 174 3.11 -14.51 -24.81
C VAL A 174 4.12 -15.46 -24.16
N PHE A 175 5.01 -14.94 -23.34
CA PHE A 175 5.86 -15.78 -22.51
C PHE A 175 5.04 -16.39 -21.37
N GLN A 176 5.11 -17.71 -21.24
CA GLN A 176 4.59 -18.36 -20.04
C GLN A 176 5.46 -17.95 -18.86
N GLN A 177 4.83 -17.46 -17.78
CA GLN A 177 5.56 -17.16 -16.54
C GLN A 177 6.36 -18.41 -16.12
N SER A 178 7.67 -18.27 -16.01
CA SER A 178 8.51 -19.28 -15.37
C SER A 178 8.07 -19.40 -13.91
N LYS A 179 7.94 -20.62 -13.41
CA LYS A 179 7.65 -20.84 -11.99
C LYS A 179 8.74 -20.17 -11.16
N ALA A 180 8.30 -19.41 -10.16
CA ALA A 180 9.18 -18.73 -9.21
C ALA A 180 10.30 -19.65 -8.71
N PHE A 181 11.49 -19.10 -8.60
CA PHE A 181 12.64 -19.79 -8.03
C PHE A 181 12.36 -20.07 -6.55
N ILE A 182 12.04 -21.31 -6.20
CA ILE A 182 11.95 -21.75 -4.80
C ILE A 182 13.39 -21.85 -4.31
N SER A 183 13.84 -20.87 -3.53
CA SER A 183 15.12 -21.00 -2.82
C SER A 183 14.99 -22.19 -1.85
N ASN A 184 15.96 -23.10 -1.87
CA ASN A 184 15.95 -24.27 -1.00
C ASN A 184 16.33 -23.84 0.43
N ASN A 185 15.33 -23.41 1.20
CA ASN A 185 15.46 -22.93 2.59
C ASN A 185 15.10 -23.99 3.63
N GLU A 186 14.99 -25.29 3.26
CA GLU A 186 14.53 -26.35 4.17
C GLU A 186 15.34 -26.44 5.47
N ASN A 187 16.67 -26.30 5.38
CA ASN A 187 17.54 -26.33 6.55
C ASN A 187 17.25 -25.16 7.52
N GLU A 188 17.06 -23.95 6.98
CA GLU A 188 16.78 -22.76 7.79
C GLU A 188 15.37 -22.84 8.38
N ILE A 189 14.39 -23.31 7.64
CA ILE A 189 13.01 -23.53 8.13
C ILE A 189 13.02 -24.56 9.26
N SER A 190 13.71 -25.70 9.09
CA SER A 190 13.86 -26.73 10.15
C SER A 190 14.54 -26.15 11.40
N LYS A 191 15.57 -25.33 11.24
CA LYS A 191 16.26 -24.64 12.34
C LYS A 191 15.30 -23.68 13.08
N VAL A 192 14.53 -22.86 12.35
CA VAL A 192 13.56 -21.95 12.95
C VAL A 192 12.44 -22.71 13.65
N ALA A 193 11.92 -23.79 13.05
CA ALA A 193 10.91 -24.63 13.69
C ALA A 193 11.41 -25.24 15.00
N LYS A 194 12.69 -25.68 15.08
CA LYS A 194 13.32 -26.14 16.32
C LYS A 194 13.42 -25.02 17.37
N LEU A 195 13.84 -23.82 16.96
CA LEU A 195 13.88 -22.65 17.86
C LEU A 195 12.51 -22.33 18.44
N ILE A 196 11.47 -22.31 17.61
CA ILE A 196 10.10 -22.08 18.07
C ILE A 196 9.66 -23.15 19.06
N LYS A 197 9.96 -24.45 18.81
CA LYS A 197 9.63 -25.54 19.73
C LYS A 197 10.35 -25.44 21.08
N CYS A 198 11.56 -24.92 21.10
CA CYS A 198 12.37 -24.76 22.32
C CYS A 198 12.05 -23.45 23.07
N SER A 199 11.47 -22.48 22.38
CA SER A 199 11.13 -21.18 22.96
C SER A 199 10.04 -21.31 24.01
N LYS A 200 10.24 -20.58 25.12
CA LYS A 200 9.23 -20.45 26.18
C LYS A 200 8.30 -19.26 25.97
N LYS A 201 8.81 -18.20 25.38
CA LYS A 201 8.07 -16.98 25.09
C LYS A 201 8.23 -16.52 23.64
N PRO A 202 7.83 -17.35 22.66
CA PRO A 202 7.91 -16.96 21.25
C PRO A 202 6.95 -15.80 20.98
N LEU A 203 7.39 -14.86 20.14
CA LEU A 203 6.60 -13.72 19.72
C LEU A 203 6.67 -13.55 18.21
N PHE A 204 5.53 -13.32 17.58
CA PHE A 204 5.43 -13.03 16.15
C PHE A 204 5.07 -11.57 15.91
N ILE A 205 5.71 -10.94 14.93
CA ILE A 205 5.32 -9.65 14.37
C ILE A 205 4.89 -9.91 12.95
N VAL A 206 3.62 -9.63 12.64
CA VAL A 206 3.01 -9.98 11.35
C VAL A 206 2.72 -8.73 10.55
N GLY A 207 3.35 -8.60 9.40
CA GLY A 207 3.16 -7.49 8.48
C GLY A 207 2.20 -7.78 7.32
N GLY A 208 2.04 -6.80 6.44
CA GLY A 208 1.18 -6.89 5.26
C GLY A 208 1.59 -7.95 4.24
N GLY A 209 2.87 -8.36 4.22
CA GLY A 209 3.36 -9.45 3.36
C GLY A 209 2.82 -10.84 3.72
N ALA A 210 2.09 -10.97 4.84
CA ALA A 210 1.44 -12.21 5.26
C ALA A 210 -0.05 -12.29 4.87
N LYS A 211 -0.58 -11.33 4.11
CA LYS A 211 -2.02 -11.20 3.81
C LYS A 211 -2.65 -12.38 3.06
N ASP A 212 -1.86 -13.11 2.31
CA ASP A 212 -2.32 -14.20 1.43
C ASP A 212 -2.21 -15.58 2.08
N THR A 213 -1.93 -15.66 3.40
CA THR A 213 -1.79 -16.92 4.12
C THR A 213 -2.46 -16.91 5.49
N ASP A 214 -2.91 -18.07 5.96
CA ASP A 214 -3.43 -18.26 7.33
C ASP A 214 -2.27 -18.35 8.35
N VAL A 215 -1.58 -17.22 8.55
CA VAL A 215 -0.50 -17.10 9.52
C VAL A 215 -0.97 -17.37 10.95
N PHE A 216 -2.25 -17.11 11.25
CA PHE A 216 -2.82 -17.35 12.58
C PHE A 216 -2.78 -18.80 12.97
N LYS A 217 -2.94 -19.72 12.02
CA LYS A 217 -2.84 -21.17 12.28
C LYS A 217 -1.48 -21.55 12.85
N LEU A 218 -0.38 -21.03 12.29
CA LEU A 218 0.97 -21.25 12.80
C LEU A 218 1.15 -20.64 14.20
N ILE A 219 0.75 -19.37 14.40
CA ILE A 219 0.88 -18.66 15.68
C ILE A 219 0.12 -19.39 16.80
N LYS A 220 -1.12 -19.80 16.53
CA LYS A 220 -1.93 -20.56 17.49
C LYS A 220 -1.28 -21.91 17.85
N LYS A 221 -0.76 -22.62 16.84
CA LYS A 221 -0.11 -23.92 17.01
C LYS A 221 1.17 -23.83 17.87
N THR A 222 1.88 -22.72 17.76
CA THR A 222 3.12 -22.46 18.50
C THR A 222 2.90 -21.88 19.88
N GLY A 223 1.68 -21.46 20.24
CA GLY A 223 1.35 -20.81 21.50
C GLY A 223 2.07 -19.47 21.68
N ALA A 224 2.37 -18.79 20.60
CA ALA A 224 3.13 -17.55 20.59
C ALA A 224 2.24 -16.33 20.86
N ALA A 225 2.80 -15.30 21.49
CA ALA A 225 2.20 -13.98 21.44
C ALA A 225 2.40 -13.33 20.08
N SER A 226 1.60 -12.32 19.75
CA SER A 226 1.72 -11.67 18.44
C SER A 226 1.34 -10.20 18.47
N PHE A 227 2.09 -9.41 17.68
CA PHE A 227 1.72 -8.09 17.22
C PHE A 227 1.40 -8.15 15.72
N THR A 228 0.64 -7.18 15.23
CA THR A 228 0.59 -6.87 13.80
C THR A 228 1.16 -5.48 13.55
N SER A 229 1.76 -5.27 12.38
CA SER A 229 1.94 -3.95 11.82
C SER A 229 0.57 -3.33 11.48
N PHE A 230 0.52 -2.06 11.14
CA PHE A 230 -0.75 -1.45 10.75
C PHE A 230 -1.35 -2.08 9.48
N THR A 231 -0.52 -2.54 8.54
CA THR A 231 -0.96 -3.26 7.34
C THR A 231 -1.30 -4.74 7.60
N GLY A 232 -0.79 -5.32 8.69
CA GLY A 232 -1.10 -6.70 9.11
C GLY A 232 -2.40 -6.86 9.90
N ARG A 233 -3.15 -5.78 10.15
CA ARG A 233 -4.42 -5.85 10.90
C ARG A 233 -5.42 -6.78 10.22
N GLY A 234 -6.16 -7.52 11.05
CA GLY A 234 -7.14 -8.52 10.59
C GLY A 234 -6.55 -9.90 10.32
N LEU A 235 -5.21 -10.05 10.28
CA LEU A 235 -4.55 -11.36 10.14
C LEU A 235 -4.61 -12.20 11.42
N ILE A 236 -4.67 -11.55 12.58
CA ILE A 236 -4.81 -12.20 13.88
C ILE A 236 -6.15 -11.78 14.49
N PRO A 237 -7.03 -12.73 14.83
CA PRO A 237 -8.30 -12.41 15.47
C PRO A 237 -8.10 -11.70 16.82
N SER A 238 -8.86 -10.65 17.07
CA SER A 238 -8.81 -9.90 18.33
C SER A 238 -9.19 -10.74 19.55
N THR A 239 -9.88 -11.86 19.34
CA THR A 239 -10.26 -12.84 20.34
C THR A 239 -9.12 -13.76 20.75
N TYR A 240 -7.99 -13.78 20.03
CA TYR A 240 -6.84 -14.58 20.42
C TYR A 240 -6.23 -14.05 21.72
N PRO A 241 -6.15 -14.87 22.79
CA PRO A 241 -5.75 -14.39 24.13
C PRO A 241 -4.33 -13.85 24.21
N LEU A 242 -3.46 -14.22 23.25
CA LEU A 242 -2.06 -13.80 23.18
C LEU A 242 -1.83 -12.74 22.08
N PHE A 243 -2.88 -12.12 21.55
CA PHE A 243 -2.78 -11.02 20.59
C PHE A 243 -2.61 -9.68 21.29
N MET A 244 -1.50 -9.02 21.03
CA MET A 244 -1.13 -7.72 21.62
C MET A 244 -1.64 -6.50 20.84
N GLY A 245 -2.28 -6.74 19.67
CA GLY A 245 -2.82 -5.66 18.82
C GLY A 245 -1.81 -5.08 17.85
N SER A 246 -2.15 -3.93 17.27
CA SER A 246 -1.31 -3.14 16.36
C SER A 246 -0.61 -1.99 17.12
N SER A 247 -0.20 -2.24 18.36
CA SER A 247 0.35 -1.25 19.26
C SER A 247 1.88 -1.23 19.31
N LEU A 248 2.53 -1.80 18.28
CA LEU A 248 4.01 -1.96 18.27
C LEU A 248 4.75 -0.62 18.38
N ALA A 249 4.14 0.48 17.91
CA ALA A 249 4.64 1.85 18.04
C ALA A 249 4.67 2.39 19.48
N ARG A 250 3.95 1.79 20.42
CA ARG A 250 3.89 2.26 21.80
C ARG A 250 5.24 2.07 22.50
N PRO A 251 5.75 3.10 23.20
CA PRO A 251 7.10 3.05 23.79
C PRO A 251 7.33 1.86 24.73
N ASP A 252 6.33 1.52 25.56
CA ASP A 252 6.39 0.43 26.53
C ASP A 252 6.44 -0.98 25.92
N THR A 253 6.21 -1.10 24.60
CA THR A 253 6.33 -2.40 23.91
C THR A 253 7.75 -2.98 23.98
N VAL A 254 8.77 -2.15 24.10
CA VAL A 254 10.17 -2.60 24.31
C VAL A 254 10.24 -3.54 25.51
N ASN A 255 9.52 -3.24 26.61
CA ASN A 255 9.50 -4.09 27.82
C ASN A 255 8.82 -5.45 27.59
N VAL A 256 7.99 -5.58 26.57
CA VAL A 256 7.41 -6.87 26.15
C VAL A 256 8.36 -7.62 25.23
N LEU A 257 8.95 -6.91 24.27
CA LEU A 257 9.89 -7.49 23.32
C LEU A 257 11.13 -8.06 24.02
N SER A 258 11.66 -7.37 25.05
CA SER A 258 12.80 -7.84 25.86
C SER A 258 12.49 -9.09 26.71
N GLN A 259 11.21 -9.37 26.99
CA GLN A 259 10.81 -10.61 27.68
C GLN A 259 10.71 -11.82 26.77
N SER A 260 10.72 -11.62 25.44
CA SER A 260 10.68 -12.72 24.48
C SER A 260 12.03 -13.44 24.43
N ASP A 261 12.03 -14.73 24.22
CA ASP A 261 13.23 -15.53 23.98
C ASP A 261 13.42 -15.89 22.49
N LEU A 262 12.44 -15.53 21.64
CA LEU A 262 12.49 -15.63 20.19
C LEU A 262 11.49 -14.66 19.59
N ILE A 263 11.91 -13.88 18.58
CA ILE A 263 11.02 -13.05 17.77
C ILE A 263 11.09 -13.49 16.31
N VAL A 264 9.91 -13.70 15.70
CA VAL A 264 9.76 -14.04 14.29
C VAL A 264 8.95 -12.95 13.60
N VAL A 265 9.56 -12.27 12.62
CA VAL A 265 8.92 -11.21 11.83
C VAL A 265 8.54 -11.79 10.47
N LEU A 266 7.27 -11.70 10.12
CA LEU A 266 6.70 -12.25 8.90
C LEU A 266 6.18 -11.14 7.99
N GLY A 267 6.85 -10.88 6.87
CA GLY A 267 6.41 -9.95 5.84
C GLY A 267 6.24 -8.51 6.34
N SER A 268 7.20 -8.03 7.15
CA SER A 268 7.26 -6.65 7.63
C SER A 268 8.67 -6.11 7.54
N GLU A 269 8.81 -4.90 7.00
CA GLU A 269 10.09 -4.19 7.03
C GLU A 269 10.38 -3.53 8.39
N LEU A 270 9.44 -3.60 9.35
CA LEU A 270 9.52 -2.89 10.62
C LEU A 270 9.71 -1.38 10.40
N ALA A 271 8.90 -0.82 9.49
CA ALA A 271 8.97 0.58 9.11
C ALA A 271 8.89 1.51 10.33
N GLU A 272 9.50 2.69 10.23
CA GLU A 272 9.50 3.67 11.31
C GLU A 272 8.09 3.95 11.85
N VAL A 273 7.10 4.07 10.96
CA VAL A 273 5.71 4.32 11.33
C VAL A 273 5.06 3.20 12.13
N ASP A 274 5.56 1.96 12.02
CA ASP A 274 5.07 0.82 12.81
C ASP A 274 5.70 0.74 14.19
N ILE A 275 6.92 1.26 14.37
CA ILE A 275 7.69 1.11 15.63
C ILE A 275 8.02 2.44 16.33
N TRP A 276 8.03 3.56 15.61
CA TRP A 276 8.38 4.92 16.08
C TRP A 276 9.68 4.97 16.92
N ARG A 277 10.66 4.15 16.57
CA ARG A 277 12.00 4.10 17.18
C ARG A 277 12.98 3.46 16.21
N TYR A 278 14.28 3.71 16.41
CA TYR A 278 15.33 3.17 15.55
C TYR A 278 15.54 1.67 15.77
N ASN A 279 15.60 1.22 17.02
CA ASN A 279 15.81 -0.18 17.37
C ASN A 279 14.50 -0.84 17.81
N LEU A 280 14.27 -2.08 17.38
CA LEU A 280 13.10 -2.86 17.78
C LEU A 280 12.97 -3.03 19.30
N GLY A 281 14.11 -3.15 20.00
CA GLY A 281 14.16 -3.28 21.48
C GLY A 281 14.09 -4.72 21.98
N HIS A 282 14.48 -5.70 21.15
CA HIS A 282 14.64 -7.11 21.54
C HIS A 282 16.06 -7.39 22.05
N GLU A 283 16.19 -8.47 22.84
CA GLU A 283 17.47 -8.99 23.36
C GLU A 283 17.67 -10.47 23.03
N CYS A 284 16.77 -11.04 22.22
CA CYS A 284 16.74 -12.44 21.84
C CYS A 284 16.99 -12.64 20.34
N THR A 285 17.06 -13.90 19.91
CA THR A 285 17.17 -14.24 18.48
C THR A 285 16.03 -13.63 17.67
N LEU A 286 16.40 -12.92 16.61
CA LEU A 286 15.48 -12.31 15.64
C LEU A 286 15.53 -13.10 14.33
N VAL A 287 14.37 -13.65 13.94
CA VAL A 287 14.15 -14.30 12.63
C VAL A 287 13.34 -13.38 11.77
N ARG A 288 13.73 -13.16 10.52
CA ARG A 288 12.94 -12.40 9.54
C ARG A 288 12.67 -13.23 8.29
N VAL A 289 11.41 -13.19 7.85
CA VAL A 289 10.96 -13.82 6.61
C VAL A 289 10.40 -12.73 5.71
N ASP A 290 11.03 -12.49 4.57
CA ASP A 290 10.60 -11.49 3.60
C ASP A 290 11.07 -11.89 2.18
N THR A 291 10.39 -11.38 1.17
CA THR A 291 10.78 -11.56 -0.24
C THR A 291 11.88 -10.60 -0.68
N ASP A 292 12.13 -9.55 0.10
CA ASP A 292 13.10 -8.51 -0.20
C ASP A 292 14.41 -8.73 0.55
N PRO A 293 15.52 -9.04 -0.14
CA PRO A 293 16.83 -9.26 0.49
C PRO A 293 17.42 -7.99 1.13
N GLU A 294 17.03 -6.79 0.66
CA GLU A 294 17.48 -5.53 1.26
C GLU A 294 16.84 -5.34 2.63
N VAL A 295 15.53 -5.61 2.76
CA VAL A 295 14.81 -5.61 4.03
C VAL A 295 15.42 -6.61 5.03
N LEU A 296 15.83 -7.79 4.54
CA LEU A 296 16.49 -8.79 5.39
C LEU A 296 17.90 -8.38 5.84
N SER A 297 18.49 -7.38 5.18
CA SER A 297 19.87 -6.91 5.45
C SER A 297 19.94 -5.52 6.05
N ASP A 298 18.81 -4.98 6.48
CA ASP A 298 18.68 -3.65 7.07
C ASP A 298 19.33 -3.52 8.48
N HIS A 299 19.15 -2.37 9.10
CA HIS A 299 19.72 -2.03 10.41
C HIS A 299 19.18 -2.86 11.58
N HIS A 300 18.06 -3.59 11.43
CA HIS A 300 17.52 -4.46 12.47
C HIS A 300 18.30 -5.75 12.68
N LYS A 301 19.25 -6.09 11.79
CA LYS A 301 20.25 -7.14 11.93
C LYS A 301 19.69 -8.49 12.39
N ALA A 302 18.79 -9.07 11.59
CA ALA A 302 18.25 -10.39 11.88
C ALA A 302 19.35 -11.47 12.01
N ASP A 303 19.25 -12.34 13.02
CA ASP A 303 20.15 -13.48 13.22
C ASP A 303 19.88 -14.58 12.19
N ILE A 304 18.63 -14.75 11.79
CA ILE A 304 18.21 -15.71 10.75
C ILE A 304 17.36 -14.96 9.72
N LYS A 305 17.81 -15.04 8.47
CA LYS A 305 17.18 -14.39 7.32
C LYS A 305 16.65 -15.45 6.38
N ILE A 306 15.34 -15.40 6.09
CA ILE A 306 14.70 -16.34 5.17
C ILE A 306 14.09 -15.53 4.03
N ASN A 307 14.73 -15.63 2.86
CA ASN A 307 14.27 -14.94 1.66
C ASN A 307 13.26 -15.80 0.91
N MET A 308 11.98 -15.63 1.24
CA MET A 308 10.87 -16.33 0.62
C MET A 308 9.52 -15.64 0.93
N LYS A 309 8.47 -16.05 0.23
CA LYS A 309 7.10 -15.63 0.55
C LYS A 309 6.69 -16.16 1.92
N VAL A 310 5.93 -15.36 2.68
CA VAL A 310 5.42 -15.77 4.00
C VAL A 310 4.53 -17.01 3.89
N GLU A 311 3.74 -17.12 2.83
CA GLU A 311 2.89 -18.30 2.56
C GLU A 311 3.72 -19.59 2.50
N ASP A 312 4.80 -19.59 1.73
CA ASP A 312 5.68 -20.77 1.57
C ASP A 312 6.36 -21.13 2.90
N PHE A 313 6.82 -20.11 3.66
CA PHE A 313 7.39 -20.31 4.99
C PHE A 313 6.38 -20.92 5.97
N VAL A 314 5.14 -20.40 6.00
CA VAL A 314 4.09 -20.90 6.90
C VAL A 314 3.74 -22.35 6.54
N ASN A 315 3.54 -22.64 5.25
CA ASN A 315 3.21 -23.99 4.78
C ASN A 315 4.29 -25.00 5.14
N ALA A 316 5.55 -24.72 4.83
CA ALA A 316 6.67 -25.58 5.15
C ALA A 316 6.90 -25.71 6.68
N SER A 317 6.74 -24.61 7.43
CA SER A 317 6.85 -24.64 8.89
C SER A 317 5.77 -25.50 9.55
N MET A 318 4.54 -25.50 9.05
CA MET A 318 3.43 -26.27 9.61
C MET A 318 3.70 -27.77 9.63
N GLU A 319 4.44 -28.32 8.66
CA GLU A 319 4.83 -29.72 8.60
C GLU A 319 5.64 -30.15 9.84
N HIS A 320 6.42 -29.23 10.41
CA HIS A 320 7.21 -29.51 11.61
C HIS A 320 6.38 -29.54 12.91
N PHE A 321 5.12 -29.03 12.89
CA PHE A 321 4.28 -28.95 14.10
C PHE A 321 3.15 -29.98 14.11
N ASP A 322 3.13 -30.94 13.19
CA ASP A 322 2.10 -32.01 13.19
C ASP A 322 2.20 -32.87 14.46
N GLY A 323 1.05 -32.97 15.13
CA GLY A 323 0.91 -33.79 16.35
C GLY A 323 1.40 -33.16 17.67
N GLN A 324 2.01 -31.99 17.66
CA GLN A 324 2.48 -31.31 18.88
C GLN A 324 2.05 -29.85 18.95
N ASP A 325 1.27 -29.49 19.98
CA ASP A 325 1.05 -28.10 20.34
C ASP A 325 2.19 -27.62 21.26
N ASN A 326 2.94 -26.63 20.85
CA ASN A 326 3.86 -25.96 21.76
C ASN A 326 3.05 -25.03 22.67
N LYS A 327 3.13 -25.25 23.98
CA LYS A 327 2.49 -24.35 24.95
C LYS A 327 3.49 -23.30 25.37
N GLY A 328 3.59 -22.23 24.62
CA GLY A 328 4.31 -21.03 25.04
C GLY A 328 3.87 -20.60 26.46
N LYS A 329 4.78 -19.97 27.17
CA LYS A 329 4.55 -19.56 28.59
C LYS A 329 4.13 -18.10 28.74
N TRP A 330 3.58 -17.51 27.68
CA TRP A 330 2.94 -16.20 27.78
C TRP A 330 1.69 -16.29 28.65
N ASP A 331 1.55 -15.36 29.62
CA ASP A 331 0.34 -15.26 30.42
C ASP A 331 -0.72 -14.44 29.67
N PRO A 332 -1.87 -15.04 29.32
CA PRO A 332 -2.96 -14.32 28.65
C PRO A 332 -3.47 -13.11 29.43
N LYS A 333 -3.41 -13.16 30.79
CA LYS A 333 -3.81 -12.00 31.63
C LYS A 333 -2.86 -10.84 31.45
N PHE A 334 -1.55 -11.11 31.40
CA PHE A 334 -0.54 -10.10 31.13
C PHE A 334 -0.75 -9.46 29.76
N VAL A 335 -0.94 -10.28 28.69
CA VAL A 335 -1.17 -9.80 27.32
C VAL A 335 -2.43 -8.93 27.26
N SER A 336 -3.55 -9.40 27.81
CA SER A 336 -4.81 -8.65 27.86
C SER A 336 -4.68 -7.33 28.63
N LYS A 337 -3.95 -7.32 29.74
CA LYS A 337 -3.69 -6.11 30.53
C LYS A 337 -2.90 -5.09 29.71
N LYS A 338 -1.79 -5.50 29.08
CA LYS A 338 -0.95 -4.61 28.28
C LYS A 338 -1.71 -4.03 27.08
N ARG A 339 -2.46 -4.84 26.35
CA ARG A 339 -3.28 -4.38 25.23
C ARG A 339 -4.31 -3.32 25.68
N LYS A 340 -4.97 -3.52 26.82
CA LYS A 340 -5.92 -2.54 27.39
C LYS A 340 -5.22 -1.24 27.80
N GLU A 341 -4.04 -1.32 28.41
CA GLU A 341 -3.24 -0.16 28.77
C GLU A 341 -2.89 0.68 27.55
N TRP A 342 -2.42 0.07 26.46
CA TRP A 342 -2.07 0.78 25.22
C TRP A 342 -3.29 1.40 24.52
N ILE A 343 -4.42 0.69 24.47
CA ILE A 343 -5.67 1.24 23.94
C ILE A 343 -6.12 2.45 24.76
N LEU A 344 -5.99 2.39 26.08
CA LEU A 344 -6.34 3.51 26.97
C LEU A 344 -5.42 4.72 26.73
N GLN A 345 -4.11 4.50 26.64
CA GLN A 345 -3.13 5.55 26.32
C GLN A 345 -3.47 6.22 24.98
N ALA A 346 -3.68 5.41 23.92
CA ALA A 346 -4.07 5.92 22.60
C ALA A 346 -5.35 6.77 22.67
N THR A 347 -6.35 6.31 23.41
CA THR A 347 -7.62 7.03 23.56
C THR A 347 -7.45 8.36 24.32
N GLN A 348 -6.53 8.42 25.28
CA GLN A 348 -6.25 9.64 26.05
C GLN A 348 -5.51 10.71 25.23
N GLU A 349 -4.73 10.31 24.22
CA GLU A 349 -4.06 11.23 23.30
C GLU A 349 -5.06 11.98 22.40
N PHE A 350 -6.23 11.39 22.14
CA PHE A 350 -7.26 11.95 21.27
C PHE A 350 -8.64 12.00 21.98
N PRO A 351 -8.82 12.90 22.96
CA PRO A 351 -10.07 12.98 23.74
C PRO A 351 -11.30 13.19 22.85
N GLY A 352 -12.31 12.35 23.03
CA GLY A 352 -13.58 12.42 22.29
C GLY A 352 -13.58 11.69 20.94
N VAL A 353 -12.43 11.56 20.27
CA VAL A 353 -12.33 10.92 18.95
C VAL A 353 -12.70 9.43 19.01
N SER A 354 -12.32 8.74 20.09
CA SER A 354 -12.62 7.32 20.28
C SER A 354 -14.11 6.99 20.26
N LYS A 355 -14.96 7.90 20.78
CA LYS A 355 -16.42 7.71 20.76
C LYS A 355 -16.97 7.73 19.33
N ILE A 356 -16.46 8.64 18.52
CA ILE A 356 -16.85 8.76 17.10
C ILE A 356 -16.36 7.53 16.32
N ILE A 357 -15.11 7.10 16.55
CA ILE A 357 -14.57 5.88 15.93
C ILE A 357 -15.45 4.68 16.25
N ARG A 358 -15.83 4.48 17.52
CA ARG A 358 -16.70 3.36 17.91
C ARG A 358 -18.09 3.43 17.27
N ALA A 359 -18.68 4.62 17.18
CA ALA A 359 -19.96 4.80 16.52
C ALA A 359 -19.89 4.48 15.02
N VAL A 360 -18.81 4.89 14.34
CA VAL A 360 -18.60 4.56 12.93
C VAL A 360 -18.35 3.05 12.75
N GLU A 361 -17.54 2.44 13.61
CA GLU A 361 -17.24 1.00 13.62
C GLU A 361 -18.52 0.16 13.80
N GLU A 362 -19.45 0.60 14.63
CA GLU A 362 -20.72 -0.09 14.91
C GLU A 362 -21.70 -0.03 13.74
N ILE A 363 -21.71 1.10 13.00
CA ILE A 363 -22.64 1.34 11.89
C ILE A 363 -22.17 0.66 10.60
N LEU A 364 -20.86 0.60 10.36
CA LEU A 364 -20.35 0.06 9.11
C LEU A 364 -20.47 -1.46 9.04
N PRO A 365 -20.85 -2.01 7.87
CA PRO A 365 -20.76 -3.45 7.62
C PRO A 365 -19.35 -3.97 7.89
N GLN A 366 -19.22 -5.20 8.43
CA GLN A 366 -17.93 -5.78 8.82
C GLN A 366 -16.95 -5.99 7.65
N ASP A 367 -17.47 -6.05 6.43
CA ASP A 367 -16.69 -6.22 5.19
C ASP A 367 -16.45 -4.91 4.46
N THR A 368 -16.69 -3.77 5.11
CA THR A 368 -16.40 -2.46 4.50
C THR A 368 -14.91 -2.30 4.25
N ILE A 369 -14.57 -1.92 3.02
CA ILE A 369 -13.21 -1.50 2.68
C ILE A 369 -13.08 -0.01 3.01
N ILE A 370 -12.09 0.34 3.82
CA ILE A 370 -11.85 1.69 4.32
C ILE A 370 -10.59 2.25 3.67
N PHE A 371 -10.73 3.40 3.03
CA PHE A 371 -9.59 4.20 2.59
C PHE A 371 -9.54 5.47 3.44
N SER A 372 -8.46 5.65 4.18
CA SER A 372 -8.31 6.80 5.08
C SER A 372 -7.13 7.66 4.71
N ASP A 373 -7.26 8.95 4.95
CA ASP A 373 -6.19 9.94 4.85
C ASP A 373 -5.50 10.17 6.19
N MET A 374 -4.48 11.01 6.21
CA MET A 374 -3.73 11.45 7.40
C MET A 374 -4.61 12.34 8.27
N THR A 375 -5.35 11.74 9.20
CA THR A 375 -6.31 12.41 10.08
C THR A 375 -6.19 11.93 11.52
N GLN A 376 -6.60 12.75 12.51
CA GLN A 376 -6.68 12.32 13.90
C GLN A 376 -7.57 11.08 14.07
N PHE A 377 -8.65 11.00 13.29
CA PHE A 377 -9.51 9.82 13.26
C PHE A 377 -8.72 8.57 12.89
N ALA A 378 -7.99 8.61 11.77
CA ALA A 378 -7.22 7.46 11.28
C ALA A 378 -6.04 7.12 12.21
N TYR A 379 -5.37 8.12 12.80
CA TYR A 379 -4.25 7.88 13.73
C TYR A 379 -4.67 7.08 14.94
N LEU A 380 -5.83 7.41 15.54
CA LEU A 380 -6.35 6.63 16.65
C LEU A 380 -6.98 5.32 16.18
N ALA A 381 -7.75 5.35 15.09
CA ALA A 381 -8.46 4.16 14.61
C ALA A 381 -7.53 3.01 14.25
N LYS A 382 -6.35 3.29 13.68
CA LYS A 382 -5.38 2.22 13.35
C LYS A 382 -4.92 1.41 14.57
N GLU A 383 -5.03 1.95 15.79
CA GLU A 383 -4.68 1.25 17.02
C GLU A 383 -5.89 0.61 17.74
N ILE A 384 -7.07 1.24 17.65
CA ILE A 384 -8.22 0.80 18.45
C ILE A 384 -9.34 0.09 17.65
N TRP A 385 -9.41 0.28 16.32
CA TRP A 385 -10.42 -0.36 15.49
C TRP A 385 -10.15 -1.85 15.37
N ASP A 386 -11.16 -2.67 15.65
CA ASP A 386 -11.04 -4.12 15.62
C ASP A 386 -11.27 -4.68 14.20
N MET A 387 -10.19 -4.70 13.40
CA MET A 387 -10.25 -5.25 12.04
C MET A 387 -10.54 -6.75 12.07
N LYS A 388 -11.65 -7.15 11.43
CA LYS A 388 -12.10 -8.54 11.37
C LYS A 388 -11.50 -9.32 10.20
N LYS A 389 -11.09 -8.62 9.15
CA LYS A 389 -10.51 -9.20 7.94
C LYS A 389 -9.24 -8.45 7.56
N PRO A 390 -8.22 -9.12 7.03
CA PRO A 390 -7.05 -8.45 6.50
C PRO A 390 -7.40 -7.66 5.23
N ASN A 391 -6.57 -6.70 4.90
CA ASN A 391 -6.69 -5.92 3.66
C ASN A 391 -8.03 -5.16 3.49
N HIS A 392 -8.63 -4.72 4.62
CA HIS A 392 -9.88 -3.93 4.62
C HIS A 392 -9.69 -2.49 5.15
N TRP A 393 -8.48 -2.11 5.52
CA TRP A 393 -8.14 -0.73 5.87
C TRP A 393 -6.88 -0.30 5.15
N HIS A 394 -7.01 0.66 4.26
CA HIS A 394 -5.92 1.24 3.47
C HIS A 394 -5.65 2.66 3.91
N HIS A 395 -4.38 2.99 4.08
CA HIS A 395 -3.89 4.27 4.59
C HIS A 395 -2.52 4.55 3.96
N PRO A 396 -2.16 5.81 3.71
CA PRO A 396 -0.84 6.16 3.15
C PRO A 396 0.24 6.16 4.24
N TYR A 397 0.64 4.95 4.70
CA TYR A 397 1.50 4.81 5.88
C TYR A 397 2.90 5.39 5.71
N GLY A 398 3.65 4.94 4.70
CA GLY A 398 5.08 5.17 4.64
C GLY A 398 5.47 6.55 4.12
N PHE A 399 4.80 7.03 3.08
CA PHE A 399 5.08 8.34 2.46
C PHE A 399 4.27 9.48 3.09
N GLY A 400 3.14 9.13 3.72
CA GLY A 400 2.34 10.07 4.51
C GLY A 400 1.65 11.15 3.67
N THR A 401 1.24 10.84 2.45
CA THR A 401 0.61 11.80 1.54
C THR A 401 -0.76 12.25 2.02
N LEU A 402 -1.08 13.53 1.81
CA LEU A 402 -2.45 14.05 1.90
C LEU A 402 -3.17 13.87 0.56
N GLY A 403 -4.51 13.79 0.61
CA GLY A 403 -5.35 13.66 -0.57
C GLY A 403 -5.48 12.24 -1.12
N TYR A 404 -5.11 11.24 -0.35
CA TYR A 404 -5.14 9.84 -0.74
C TYR A 404 -6.55 9.23 -0.73
N ALA A 405 -7.34 9.50 0.31
CA ALA A 405 -8.53 8.70 0.64
C ALA A 405 -9.57 8.66 -0.48
N LEU A 406 -9.96 9.82 -1.02
CA LEU A 406 -11.00 9.88 -2.06
C LEU A 406 -10.62 9.14 -3.34
N PRO A 407 -9.53 9.48 -4.03
CA PRO A 407 -9.18 8.80 -5.27
C PRO A 407 -8.84 7.32 -5.05
N ALA A 408 -8.19 6.95 -3.96
CA ALA A 408 -7.93 5.54 -3.65
C ALA A 408 -9.23 4.75 -3.43
N ALA A 409 -10.22 5.34 -2.75
CA ALA A 409 -11.54 4.73 -2.59
C ALA A 409 -12.29 4.56 -3.91
N ILE A 410 -12.16 5.50 -4.85
CA ILE A 410 -12.69 5.35 -6.22
C ILE A 410 -12.06 4.10 -6.87
N GLY A 411 -10.74 3.97 -6.80
CA GLY A 411 -10.04 2.78 -7.29
C GLY A 411 -10.51 1.49 -6.61
N GLY A 412 -10.76 1.53 -5.30
CA GLY A 412 -11.32 0.43 -4.52
C GLY A 412 -12.72 0.02 -4.98
N CYS A 413 -13.61 0.98 -5.22
CA CYS A 413 -14.95 0.74 -5.76
C CYS A 413 -14.90 0.11 -7.15
N VAL A 414 -13.99 0.59 -8.01
CA VAL A 414 -13.78 0.01 -9.36
C VAL A 414 -13.27 -1.43 -9.27
N ALA A 415 -12.39 -1.71 -8.30
CA ALA A 415 -11.84 -3.05 -8.09
C ALA A 415 -12.85 -4.06 -7.54
N ARG A 416 -13.70 -3.61 -6.62
CA ARG A 416 -14.63 -4.44 -5.83
C ARG A 416 -16.01 -3.78 -5.74
N PRO A 417 -16.73 -3.68 -6.87
CA PRO A 417 -18.03 -2.98 -6.92
C PRO A 417 -19.10 -3.61 -6.02
N GLU A 418 -18.93 -4.87 -5.66
CA GLU A 418 -19.82 -5.59 -4.75
C GLU A 418 -19.56 -5.31 -3.25
N MET A 419 -18.44 -4.67 -2.91
CA MET A 419 -18.05 -4.43 -1.53
C MET A 419 -18.41 -3.02 -1.07
N PRO A 420 -18.99 -2.86 0.11
CA PRO A 420 -19.16 -1.52 0.67
C PRO A 420 -17.78 -0.88 0.86
N THR A 421 -17.63 0.33 0.37
CA THR A 421 -16.37 1.09 0.44
C THR A 421 -16.64 2.48 1.01
N ILE A 422 -15.75 2.99 1.87
CA ILE A 422 -15.82 4.33 2.45
C ILE A 422 -14.48 5.05 2.35
N ALA A 423 -14.52 6.35 2.05
CA ALA A 423 -13.38 7.25 2.18
C ALA A 423 -13.49 8.05 3.49
N ILE A 424 -12.39 8.13 4.25
CA ILE A 424 -12.29 8.95 5.47
C ILE A 424 -11.15 9.95 5.27
N ALA A 425 -11.48 11.20 5.01
CA ALA A 425 -10.52 12.26 4.71
C ALA A 425 -10.53 13.35 5.78
N GLY A 426 -9.40 14.02 5.98
CA GLY A 426 -9.36 15.28 6.70
C GLY A 426 -9.81 16.42 5.78
N ASP A 427 -10.33 17.48 6.37
CA ASP A 427 -10.73 18.70 5.68
C ASP A 427 -9.62 19.26 4.77
N TYR A 428 -8.39 19.25 5.25
CA TYR A 428 -7.24 19.74 4.49
C TYR A 428 -6.81 18.74 3.41
N GLY A 429 -6.69 17.46 3.75
CA GLY A 429 -6.31 16.41 2.80
C GLY A 429 -7.33 16.24 1.67
N PHE A 430 -8.62 16.35 1.97
CA PHE A 430 -9.68 16.28 0.96
C PHE A 430 -9.52 17.35 -0.13
N GLN A 431 -9.09 18.56 0.22
CA GLN A 431 -8.90 19.66 -0.74
C GLN A 431 -7.75 19.45 -1.75
N TYR A 432 -6.83 18.50 -1.48
CA TYR A 432 -5.75 18.16 -2.43
C TYR A 432 -6.29 17.44 -3.69
N THR A 433 -7.38 16.68 -3.54
CA THR A 433 -7.92 15.81 -4.60
C THR A 433 -9.44 15.87 -4.71
N MET A 434 -10.08 16.90 -4.17
CA MET A 434 -11.54 17.07 -4.16
C MET A 434 -12.15 17.07 -5.56
N GLN A 435 -11.41 17.46 -6.61
CA GLN A 435 -11.84 17.41 -7.99
C GLN A 435 -12.21 15.99 -8.46
N GLU A 436 -11.71 14.95 -7.80
CA GLU A 436 -12.05 13.55 -8.09
C GLU A 436 -13.50 13.19 -7.67
N LEU A 437 -14.21 14.09 -6.97
CA LEU A 437 -15.66 14.00 -6.83
C LEU A 437 -16.35 13.89 -8.20
N GLY A 438 -15.83 14.64 -9.20
CA GLY A 438 -16.31 14.56 -10.57
C GLY A 438 -16.19 13.14 -11.15
N THR A 439 -15.05 12.49 -10.91
CA THR A 439 -14.84 11.09 -11.34
C THR A 439 -15.79 10.14 -10.61
N ALA A 440 -15.97 10.29 -9.30
CA ALA A 440 -16.89 9.45 -8.53
C ALA A 440 -18.34 9.58 -8.98
N VAL A 441 -18.78 10.80 -9.28
CA VAL A 441 -20.15 11.07 -9.78
C VAL A 441 -20.34 10.52 -11.19
N GLU A 442 -19.38 10.74 -12.09
CA GLU A 442 -19.41 10.22 -13.46
C GLU A 442 -19.52 8.69 -13.50
N LEU A 443 -18.82 8.01 -12.59
CA LEU A 443 -18.88 6.55 -12.44
C LEU A 443 -20.10 6.08 -11.63
N GLN A 444 -20.95 6.99 -11.15
CA GLN A 444 -22.14 6.70 -10.35
C GLN A 444 -21.84 5.83 -9.11
N LEU A 445 -20.72 6.07 -8.44
CA LEU A 445 -20.28 5.27 -7.33
C LEU A 445 -21.13 5.46 -6.07
N SER A 446 -21.47 4.37 -5.40
CA SER A 446 -22.02 4.39 -4.05
C SER A 446 -20.87 4.46 -3.04
N LEU A 447 -20.27 5.65 -2.91
CA LEU A 447 -19.07 5.88 -2.09
C LEU A 447 -19.36 6.96 -1.02
N PRO A 448 -19.69 6.60 0.22
CA PRO A 448 -19.70 7.54 1.32
C PRO A 448 -18.31 8.14 1.56
N ILE A 449 -18.28 9.46 1.79
CA ILE A 449 -17.05 10.20 2.11
C ILE A 449 -17.29 10.87 3.46
N LEU A 450 -16.53 10.47 4.48
CA LEU A 450 -16.53 11.07 5.80
C LEU A 450 -15.41 12.10 5.88
N ILE A 451 -15.77 13.38 6.05
CA ILE A 451 -14.78 14.46 6.21
C ILE A 451 -14.63 14.78 7.70
N TRP A 452 -13.40 14.63 8.20
CA TRP A 452 -12.99 15.06 9.53
C TRP A 452 -12.56 16.54 9.47
N ASP A 453 -13.52 17.43 9.76
CA ASP A 453 -13.31 18.87 9.68
C ASP A 453 -12.96 19.46 11.07
N ASN A 454 -11.72 19.87 11.24
CA ASN A 454 -11.24 20.60 12.41
C ASN A 454 -10.62 21.96 12.07
N GLN A 455 -10.72 22.38 10.80
CA GLN A 455 -10.25 23.66 10.24
C GLN A 455 -8.75 23.92 10.45
N LYS A 456 -7.95 22.86 10.57
CA LYS A 456 -6.53 23.01 10.81
C LYS A 456 -5.70 21.76 10.52
N LEU A 457 -4.40 21.97 10.38
CA LEU A 457 -3.39 20.92 10.41
C LEU A 457 -3.01 20.59 11.86
N LYS A 458 -3.92 19.95 12.60
CA LYS A 458 -3.81 19.79 14.06
C LYS A 458 -2.53 19.08 14.52
N ALA A 459 -2.12 18.03 13.83
CA ALA A 459 -0.89 17.31 14.17
C ALA A 459 0.36 18.19 14.03
N ILE A 460 0.37 19.07 13.03
CA ILE A 460 1.48 20.03 12.81
C ILE A 460 1.44 21.13 13.88
N GLU A 461 0.25 21.66 14.18
CA GLU A 461 0.06 22.62 15.27
C GLU A 461 0.63 22.09 16.60
N ASP A 462 0.27 20.85 16.96
CA ASP A 462 0.73 20.21 18.20
C ASP A 462 2.26 19.98 18.17
N SER A 463 2.81 19.58 17.04
CA SER A 463 4.26 19.44 16.87
C SER A 463 5.01 20.77 17.04
N MET A 464 4.49 21.86 16.45
CA MET A 464 5.06 23.20 16.64
C MET A 464 5.04 23.61 18.11
N ILE A 465 3.91 23.41 18.79
CA ILE A 465 3.78 23.72 20.23
C ILE A 465 4.79 22.91 21.05
N ALA A 466 4.90 21.62 20.80
CA ALA A 466 5.85 20.74 21.48
C ALA A 466 7.31 21.17 21.25
N ALA A 467 7.61 21.68 20.08
CA ALA A 467 8.92 22.24 19.71
C ALA A 467 9.14 23.68 20.20
N GLN A 468 8.20 24.27 20.95
CA GLN A 468 8.21 25.67 21.41
C GLN A 468 8.22 26.69 20.25
N ILE A 469 7.61 26.32 19.11
CA ILE A 469 7.40 27.19 17.95
C ILE A 469 5.96 27.69 18.01
N ALA A 470 5.77 29.00 17.89
CA ALA A 470 4.43 29.59 17.80
C ALA A 470 3.73 29.07 16.52
N PRO A 471 2.54 28.46 16.63
CA PRO A 471 1.84 27.93 15.46
C PRO A 471 1.56 29.02 14.41
N ASN A 472 1.91 28.74 13.17
CA ASN A 472 1.61 29.59 12.03
C ASN A 472 1.26 28.73 10.80
N SER A 473 0.46 29.26 9.88
CA SER A 473 0.07 28.59 8.65
C SER A 473 -0.57 27.20 8.82
N VAL A 474 -1.17 26.93 9.99
CA VAL A 474 -1.81 25.64 10.34
C VAL A 474 -3.33 25.72 10.39
N GLN A 475 -3.91 26.90 10.17
CA GLN A 475 -5.36 27.11 10.11
C GLN A 475 -5.77 27.49 8.70
N ALA A 476 -6.90 26.98 8.24
CA ALA A 476 -7.48 27.32 6.95
C ALA A 476 -8.97 27.64 7.10
N LEU A 477 -9.46 28.52 6.28
CA LEU A 477 -10.89 28.75 6.11
C LEU A 477 -11.40 27.72 5.10
N ASN A 478 -12.16 26.74 5.58
CA ASN A 478 -12.71 25.69 4.72
C ASN A 478 -13.92 26.16 3.91
N PRO A 479 -14.15 25.62 2.72
CA PRO A 479 -15.41 25.78 2.01
C PRO A 479 -16.55 25.03 2.74
N ASP A 480 -17.77 25.33 2.37
CA ASP A 480 -18.92 24.49 2.71
C ASP A 480 -18.84 23.18 1.89
N PHE A 481 -18.33 22.11 2.49
CA PHE A 481 -18.13 20.85 1.81
C PHE A 481 -19.44 20.20 1.31
N CYS A 482 -20.55 20.47 1.98
CA CYS A 482 -21.85 19.99 1.51
C CYS A 482 -22.26 20.66 0.19
N LYS A 483 -22.17 21.98 0.12
CA LYS A 483 -22.46 22.71 -1.13
C LYS A 483 -21.46 22.37 -2.24
N LEU A 484 -20.20 22.16 -1.88
CA LEU A 484 -19.19 21.68 -2.82
C LEU A 484 -19.60 20.34 -3.43
N ALA A 485 -19.97 19.37 -2.61
CA ALA A 485 -20.42 18.05 -3.07
C ALA A 485 -21.66 18.16 -3.98
N GLU A 486 -22.64 18.98 -3.59
CA GLU A 486 -23.85 19.22 -4.38
C GLU A 486 -23.53 19.86 -5.74
N SER A 487 -22.54 20.75 -5.82
CA SER A 487 -22.11 21.38 -7.09
C SER A 487 -21.51 20.37 -8.08
N TYR A 488 -20.95 19.25 -7.60
CA TYR A 488 -20.52 18.12 -8.42
C TYR A 488 -21.66 17.14 -8.74
N GLY A 489 -22.85 17.30 -8.16
CA GLY A 489 -23.98 16.39 -8.33
C GLY A 489 -24.00 15.22 -7.32
N ALA A 490 -23.15 15.24 -6.30
CA ALA A 490 -23.19 14.29 -5.20
C ALA A 490 -24.26 14.67 -4.16
N LYS A 491 -24.73 13.68 -3.40
CA LYS A 491 -25.62 13.93 -2.25
C LYS A 491 -24.75 14.30 -1.05
N SER A 492 -25.21 15.26 -0.24
CA SER A 492 -24.54 15.69 0.98
C SER A 492 -25.47 15.70 2.20
N LYS A 493 -24.90 15.62 3.37
CA LYS A 493 -25.60 15.71 4.63
C LYS A 493 -24.67 16.18 5.76
#